data_c1893630f841d069e03fce5fb5f3f7a6
#
_entry.id   c1893630f841d069e03fce5fb5f3f7a6
#
_cell.length_a   1.000
_cell.length_b   1.000
_cell.length_c   1.000
_cell.angle_alpha   90.00
_cell.angle_beta   90.00
_cell.angle_gamma   90.00
#
_symmetry.space_group_name_H-M   'P 1'
#
loop_
_entity.id
_entity.type
_entity.pdbx_description
1 polymer ?
#
loop_
_entity_poly.entity_id
_entity_poly.type
_entity_poly.pdbx_seq_one_letter_code
_entity_poly.pdbx_strand_id
1 'polypeptide(L)'
;MAVYLNDVSRTFGEYLLIPGLTTKQCVPTNVSLKTPLVKHKVGEKPAIELNIPFVSAIMQSVSGPKLAIELARNGGLSFIFGSQPIDSQAEMVRKVKKFKAGFVISDSNLTPENTLADVIALVQRTEHSTIGVTDDGTPNGKLLGMVTSRDYRAEKDSPDKKVKEFMTPFSKLIVGELGMTLSEANQIIWDHNLNTFPTIDKEQTSQVFVSRKDYDSHRDNPKELSGSDKKLLVGAGINTRDYMERVPALVEAGVDVLCIDSSDGYSEWQQATLQWIKKTYGDKVLVGAGNVVDKEGFDYLVEAGADFIKVGIGGGSICITREQKGIGRGQATALIDVAQARDEYMKKTGIYVPICSDGGLVHDYHMVLALAMGADFLMMGRYFARFDESPTKKMKIGNNFVKEYWGEGSNRAKNWQRYDMGGSEALKFEEGVDSYVPYAGKMKDNLNLTLGKIIATMCSCGAITIPDLQKNAKITLVSSTSIVEGGAHDVILKEQN
;
A
#
# COMPACT_ATOMS: atom_id res chain seq x y z
N MET A 1 18.07 -1.58 -39.01
CA MET A 1 16.60 -1.52 -39.24
C MET A 1 15.91 -1.73 -37.91
N ALA A 2 14.84 -1.01 -37.63
CA ALA A 2 14.02 -1.25 -36.40
C ALA A 2 13.46 -2.68 -36.41
N VAL A 3 13.33 -3.29 -35.25
CA VAL A 3 12.64 -4.58 -35.08
C VAL A 3 11.13 -4.30 -35.13
N TYR A 4 10.44 -5.00 -36.00
CA TYR A 4 8.98 -4.91 -36.11
C TYR A 4 8.32 -6.13 -35.46
N LEU A 5 7.52 -5.89 -34.42
CA LEU A 5 6.73 -6.93 -33.78
C LEU A 5 5.40 -7.06 -34.52
N ASN A 6 5.06 -8.26 -35.01
CA ASN A 6 3.84 -8.53 -35.76
C ASN A 6 2.59 -8.68 -34.85
N ASP A 7 2.77 -8.72 -33.53
CA ASP A 7 1.68 -8.91 -32.58
C ASP A 7 0.87 -7.63 -32.39
N VAL A 8 -0.45 -7.79 -32.33
CA VAL A 8 -1.36 -6.69 -31.99
C VAL A 8 -1.25 -6.38 -30.51
N SER A 9 -0.87 -5.15 -30.19
CA SER A 9 -0.78 -4.67 -28.81
C SER A 9 -2.17 -4.36 -28.26
N ARG A 10 -2.64 -5.15 -27.28
CA ARG A 10 -4.05 -5.22 -26.81
C ARG A 10 -4.23 -4.68 -25.40
N THR A 11 -5.44 -4.19 -25.14
CA THR A 11 -5.87 -3.72 -23.80
C THR A 11 -6.81 -4.74 -23.14
N PHE A 12 -7.12 -4.56 -21.84
CA PHE A 12 -8.03 -5.45 -21.11
C PHE A 12 -9.45 -5.49 -21.70
N GLY A 13 -9.92 -4.38 -22.28
CA GLY A 13 -11.25 -4.31 -22.87
C GLY A 13 -11.49 -5.21 -24.08
N GLU A 14 -10.41 -5.78 -24.65
CA GLU A 14 -10.47 -6.71 -25.77
C GLU A 14 -10.58 -8.19 -25.35
N TYR A 15 -10.73 -8.44 -24.04
CA TYR A 15 -10.78 -9.79 -23.49
C TYR A 15 -11.94 -10.01 -22.56
N LEU A 16 -12.41 -11.26 -22.52
CA LEU A 16 -13.34 -11.77 -21.52
C LEU A 16 -12.83 -13.07 -20.90
N LEU A 17 -13.23 -13.32 -19.66
CA LEU A 17 -13.04 -14.61 -18.99
C LEU A 17 -14.15 -15.57 -19.41
N ILE A 18 -13.78 -16.82 -19.72
CA ILE A 18 -14.71 -17.92 -19.92
C ILE A 18 -14.96 -18.58 -18.57
N PRO A 19 -16.21 -18.84 -18.16
CA PRO A 19 -16.50 -19.54 -16.92
C PRO A 19 -15.81 -20.90 -16.84
N GLY A 20 -15.28 -21.21 -15.66
CA GLY A 20 -14.69 -22.51 -15.33
C GLY A 20 -15.70 -23.39 -14.57
N LEU A 21 -15.22 -24.54 -14.10
CA LEU A 21 -16.01 -25.40 -13.22
C LEU A 21 -16.09 -24.79 -11.82
N THR A 22 -17.26 -24.27 -11.46
CA THR A 22 -17.55 -23.84 -10.09
C THR A 22 -17.87 -25.05 -9.22
N THR A 23 -17.00 -25.35 -8.27
CA THR A 23 -17.22 -26.43 -7.29
C THR A 23 -17.93 -25.91 -6.04
N LYS A 24 -18.35 -26.81 -5.13
CA LYS A 24 -18.94 -26.41 -3.84
C LYS A 24 -17.97 -25.62 -2.94
N GLN A 25 -16.68 -25.64 -3.22
CA GLN A 25 -15.67 -24.84 -2.51
C GLN A 25 -15.55 -23.42 -3.07
N CYS A 26 -15.97 -23.16 -4.32
CA CYS A 26 -15.93 -21.86 -4.96
C CYS A 26 -17.09 -20.97 -4.47
N VAL A 27 -17.06 -20.64 -3.17
CA VAL A 27 -18.01 -19.73 -2.52
C VAL A 27 -17.24 -18.50 -2.01
N PRO A 28 -17.89 -17.32 -1.95
CA PRO A 28 -17.20 -16.07 -1.58
C PRO A 28 -16.42 -16.11 -0.28
N THR A 29 -16.89 -16.86 0.72
CA THR A 29 -16.24 -17.00 2.04
C THR A 29 -14.94 -17.77 1.99
N ASN A 30 -14.71 -18.59 0.96
CA ASN A 30 -13.49 -19.38 0.79
C ASN A 30 -12.45 -18.69 -0.10
N VAL A 31 -12.82 -17.61 -0.78
CA VAL A 31 -11.90 -16.89 -1.67
C VAL A 31 -10.91 -16.05 -0.87
N SER A 32 -9.63 -16.29 -1.10
CA SER A 32 -8.53 -15.48 -0.58
C SER A 32 -7.98 -14.57 -1.67
N LEU A 33 -7.90 -13.28 -1.37
CA LEU A 33 -7.27 -12.25 -2.23
C LEU A 33 -5.84 -11.93 -1.79
N LYS A 34 -5.27 -12.72 -0.88
CA LYS A 34 -3.89 -12.54 -0.43
C LYS A 34 -2.92 -12.76 -1.58
N THR A 35 -1.90 -11.91 -1.62
CA THR A 35 -0.94 -11.92 -2.71
C THR A 35 0.44 -11.41 -2.25
N PRO A 36 1.56 -11.95 -2.75
CA PRO A 36 2.89 -11.45 -2.40
C PRO A 36 3.10 -10.03 -2.97
N LEU A 37 3.70 -9.16 -2.16
CA LEU A 37 4.14 -7.84 -2.62
C LEU A 37 5.59 -7.87 -3.12
N VAL A 38 6.44 -8.69 -2.54
CA VAL A 38 7.89 -8.71 -2.78
C VAL A 38 8.40 -10.12 -3.08
N LYS A 39 9.55 -10.20 -3.75
CA LYS A 39 10.17 -11.47 -4.14
C LYS A 39 10.41 -12.40 -2.96
N HIS A 40 10.30 -13.68 -3.21
CA HIS A 40 10.53 -14.75 -2.25
C HIS A 40 10.93 -16.05 -2.98
N LYS A 41 11.54 -16.97 -2.27
CA LYS A 41 11.78 -18.31 -2.82
C LYS A 41 10.46 -19.08 -2.89
N VAL A 42 10.30 -19.86 -3.93
CA VAL A 42 9.11 -20.72 -4.10
C VAL A 42 8.98 -21.66 -2.89
N GLY A 43 7.81 -21.67 -2.28
CA GLY A 43 7.52 -22.43 -1.06
C GLY A 43 7.83 -21.71 0.26
N GLU A 44 8.48 -20.56 0.21
CA GLU A 44 8.68 -19.69 1.39
C GLU A 44 7.62 -18.57 1.42
N LYS A 45 7.34 -18.06 2.62
CA LYS A 45 6.43 -16.92 2.80
C LYS A 45 7.14 -15.63 2.40
N PRO A 46 6.50 -14.73 1.62
CA PRO A 46 7.07 -13.43 1.30
C PRO A 46 7.21 -12.54 2.56
N ALA A 47 8.18 -11.64 2.57
CA ALA A 47 8.38 -10.69 3.67
C ALA A 47 7.17 -9.76 3.86
N ILE A 48 6.51 -9.39 2.76
CA ILE A 48 5.25 -8.63 2.78
C ILE A 48 4.23 -9.33 1.88
N GLU A 49 3.06 -9.64 2.45
CA GLU A 49 1.89 -10.17 1.75
C GLU A 49 0.73 -9.18 1.92
N LEU A 50 0.13 -8.76 0.82
CA LEU A 50 -1.09 -7.94 0.83
C LEU A 50 -2.30 -8.83 1.15
N ASN A 51 -3.28 -8.27 1.89
CA ASN A 51 -4.55 -8.97 2.16
C ASN A 51 -5.59 -8.74 1.05
N ILE A 52 -5.42 -7.71 0.24
CA ILE A 52 -6.13 -7.46 -1.02
C ILE A 52 -5.13 -7.01 -2.09
N PRO A 53 -5.32 -7.33 -3.37
CA PRO A 53 -4.33 -7.08 -4.42
C PRO A 53 -4.33 -5.63 -4.93
N PHE A 54 -4.48 -4.64 -4.04
CA PHE A 54 -4.63 -3.24 -4.43
C PHE A 54 -3.57 -2.36 -3.79
N VAL A 55 -2.93 -1.54 -4.63
CA VAL A 55 -2.04 -0.48 -4.19
C VAL A 55 -2.39 0.85 -4.86
N SER A 56 -2.15 1.97 -4.18
CA SER A 56 -2.41 3.28 -4.76
C SER A 56 -1.23 3.81 -5.56
N ALA A 57 -1.51 4.52 -6.64
CA ALA A 57 -0.50 5.09 -7.54
C ALA A 57 0.35 6.17 -6.83
N ILE A 58 1.62 6.26 -7.23
CA ILE A 58 2.61 7.23 -6.72
C ILE A 58 2.31 8.61 -7.31
N MET A 59 1.24 9.25 -6.83
CA MET A 59 0.75 10.49 -7.42
C MET A 59 0.30 11.48 -6.34
N GLN A 60 0.64 12.77 -6.52
CA GLN A 60 0.24 13.88 -5.64
C GLN A 60 -1.28 13.94 -5.41
N SER A 61 -2.05 13.68 -6.47
CA SER A 61 -3.52 13.73 -6.43
C SER A 61 -4.17 12.47 -5.85
N VAL A 62 -3.39 11.44 -5.49
CA VAL A 62 -3.89 10.13 -5.06
C VAL A 62 -3.42 9.74 -3.67
N SER A 63 -2.10 9.69 -3.44
CA SER A 63 -1.49 8.94 -2.34
C SER A 63 -0.97 9.83 -1.23
N GLY A 64 -1.86 10.30 -0.36
CA GLY A 64 -1.52 10.99 0.89
C GLY A 64 -1.71 10.11 2.13
N PRO A 65 -1.35 10.61 3.33
CA PRO A 65 -1.40 9.82 4.57
C PRO A 65 -2.80 9.29 4.91
N LYS A 66 -3.86 10.07 4.64
CA LYS A 66 -5.24 9.67 4.92
C LYS A 66 -5.66 8.45 4.08
N LEU A 67 -5.36 8.47 2.78
CA LEU A 67 -5.60 7.32 1.91
C LEU A 67 -4.73 6.12 2.32
N ALA A 68 -3.46 6.36 2.66
CA ALA A 68 -2.55 5.30 3.05
C ALA A 68 -3.02 4.55 4.30
N ILE A 69 -3.48 5.28 5.32
CA ILE A 69 -4.05 4.70 6.53
C ILE A 69 -5.30 3.88 6.20
N GLU A 70 -6.25 4.45 5.47
CA GLU A 70 -7.51 3.77 5.19
C GLU A 70 -7.32 2.57 4.25
N LEU A 71 -6.43 2.65 3.26
CA LEU A 71 -6.13 1.52 2.38
C LEU A 71 -5.43 0.38 3.14
N ALA A 72 -4.48 0.67 4.01
CA ALA A 72 -3.84 -0.33 4.86
C ALA A 72 -4.83 -0.98 5.83
N ARG A 73 -5.76 -0.23 6.41
CA ARG A 73 -6.85 -0.77 7.25
C ARG A 73 -7.78 -1.71 6.49
N ASN A 74 -7.87 -1.57 5.17
CA ASN A 74 -8.65 -2.45 4.30
C ASN A 74 -7.82 -3.54 3.61
N GLY A 75 -6.53 -3.65 3.92
CA GLY A 75 -5.68 -4.76 3.49
C GLY A 75 -4.81 -4.51 2.27
N GLY A 76 -4.86 -3.31 1.68
CA GLY A 76 -3.99 -2.87 0.59
C GLY A 76 -2.83 -2.01 1.08
N LEU A 77 -2.06 -1.43 0.16
CA LEU A 77 -0.91 -0.60 0.49
C LEU A 77 -0.88 0.67 -0.36
N SER A 78 -0.52 1.79 0.24
CA SER A 78 -0.34 3.06 -0.47
C SER A 78 1.13 3.40 -0.61
N PHE A 79 1.53 3.89 -1.79
CA PHE A 79 2.86 4.44 -2.02
C PHE A 79 2.78 5.97 -1.96
N ILE A 80 3.34 6.58 -0.91
CA ILE A 80 3.40 8.04 -0.76
C ILE A 80 4.22 8.64 -1.91
N PHE A 81 3.68 9.66 -2.57
CA PHE A 81 4.30 10.26 -3.74
C PHE A 81 5.65 10.93 -3.45
N GLY A 82 6.59 10.85 -4.40
CA GLY A 82 7.95 11.38 -4.28
C GLY A 82 8.13 12.81 -4.81
N SER A 83 7.14 13.36 -5.53
CA SER A 83 7.18 14.71 -6.11
C SER A 83 6.93 15.81 -5.08
N GLN A 84 7.75 15.79 -4.02
CA GLN A 84 7.71 16.73 -2.89
C GLN A 84 9.07 16.75 -2.17
N PRO A 85 9.33 17.72 -1.27
CA PRO A 85 10.54 17.72 -0.45
C PRO A 85 10.67 16.43 0.38
N ILE A 86 11.91 15.99 0.59
CA ILE A 86 12.24 14.74 1.28
C ILE A 86 11.61 14.70 2.68
N ASP A 87 11.79 15.78 3.47
CA ASP A 87 11.24 15.87 4.83
C ASP A 87 9.71 15.79 4.86
N SER A 88 9.05 16.38 3.87
CA SER A 88 7.58 16.33 3.74
C SER A 88 7.11 14.91 3.50
N GLN A 89 7.77 14.17 2.59
CA GLN A 89 7.45 12.77 2.31
C GLN A 89 7.70 11.88 3.53
N ALA A 90 8.85 12.05 4.19
CA ALA A 90 9.20 11.32 5.41
C ALA A 90 8.18 11.56 6.52
N GLU A 91 7.70 12.81 6.70
CA GLU A 91 6.67 13.12 7.69
C GLU A 91 5.32 12.46 7.34
N MET A 92 4.96 12.36 6.05
CA MET A 92 3.76 11.63 5.63
C MET A 92 3.88 10.12 5.98
N VAL A 93 5.05 9.52 5.77
CA VAL A 93 5.33 8.13 6.19
C VAL A 93 5.19 7.99 7.71
N ARG A 94 5.82 8.88 8.50
CA ARG A 94 5.71 8.87 9.96
C ARG A 94 4.26 8.96 10.45
N LYS A 95 3.42 9.76 9.80
CA LYS A 95 1.98 9.86 10.11
C LYS A 95 1.25 8.54 9.96
N VAL A 96 1.56 7.78 8.89
CA VAL A 96 0.97 6.43 8.72
C VAL A 96 1.49 5.47 9.79
N LYS A 97 2.81 5.48 10.05
CA LYS A 97 3.42 4.60 11.06
C LYS A 97 3.00 4.91 12.50
N LYS A 98 2.61 6.14 12.78
CA LYS A 98 2.05 6.55 14.09
C LYS A 98 0.60 6.13 14.28
N PHE A 99 -0.11 5.74 13.21
CA PHE A 99 -1.48 5.27 13.33
C PHE A 99 -1.52 3.93 14.06
N LYS A 100 -2.30 3.87 15.15
CA LYS A 100 -2.37 2.68 16.00
C LYS A 100 -3.34 1.64 15.44
N ALA A 101 -2.88 0.41 15.34
CA ALA A 101 -3.61 -0.74 14.84
C ALA A 101 -3.55 -1.90 15.85
N GLY A 102 -4.45 -1.94 16.80
CA GLY A 102 -4.59 -3.04 17.74
C GLY A 102 -3.49 -3.11 18.81
N PHE A 103 -2.65 -4.11 18.77
CA PHE A 103 -1.49 -4.26 19.67
C PHE A 103 -0.34 -3.35 19.21
N VAL A 104 0.06 -2.38 20.04
CA VAL A 104 1.10 -1.40 19.70
C VAL A 104 2.27 -1.51 20.66
N ILE A 105 3.48 -1.72 20.12
CA ILE A 105 4.71 -1.59 20.90
C ILE A 105 4.80 -0.15 21.40
N SER A 106 5.10 0.03 22.68
CA SER A 106 5.21 1.37 23.25
C SER A 106 6.42 2.10 22.64
N ASP A 107 6.17 3.27 22.06
CA ASP A 107 7.20 4.23 21.67
C ASP A 107 7.32 5.40 22.66
N SER A 108 6.60 5.28 23.78
CA SER A 108 6.45 6.29 24.80
C SER A 108 6.80 5.67 26.16
N ASN A 109 8.09 5.64 26.49
CA ASN A 109 8.58 5.06 27.75
C ASN A 109 9.41 6.09 28.51
N LEU A 110 9.35 6.01 29.84
CA LEU A 110 10.12 6.81 30.78
C LEU A 110 10.64 5.92 31.91
N THR A 111 11.62 6.42 32.66
CA THR A 111 12.08 5.80 33.90
C THR A 111 11.32 6.37 35.10
N PRO A 112 11.33 5.71 36.27
CA PRO A 112 10.72 6.24 37.49
C PRO A 112 11.33 7.59 37.96
N GLU A 113 12.55 7.90 37.54
CA GLU A 113 13.28 9.13 37.92
C GLU A 113 12.98 10.32 36.99
N ASN A 114 12.32 10.11 35.86
CA ASN A 114 11.83 11.21 35.07
C ASN A 114 10.80 12.06 35.81
N THR A 115 10.50 13.26 35.30
CA THR A 115 9.64 14.24 35.94
C THR A 115 8.29 14.35 35.21
N LEU A 116 7.33 15.04 35.84
CA LEU A 116 6.07 15.38 35.19
C LEU A 116 6.28 16.25 33.96
N ALA A 117 7.28 17.13 33.96
CA ALA A 117 7.66 17.90 32.77
C ALA A 117 8.06 17.00 31.61
N ASP A 118 8.82 15.92 31.87
CA ASP A 118 9.20 14.92 30.85
C ASP A 118 7.98 14.18 30.30
N VAL A 119 7.02 13.83 31.17
CA VAL A 119 5.74 13.22 30.79
C VAL A 119 4.98 14.13 29.83
N ILE A 120 4.82 15.42 30.18
CA ILE A 120 4.09 16.39 29.35
C ILE A 120 4.79 16.59 28.01
N ALA A 121 6.12 16.74 27.98
CA ALA A 121 6.89 16.87 26.77
C ALA A 121 6.76 15.62 25.87
N LEU A 122 6.79 14.43 26.46
CA LEU A 122 6.63 13.17 25.73
C LEU A 122 5.23 13.07 25.13
N VAL A 123 4.17 13.39 25.88
CA VAL A 123 2.78 13.40 25.41
C VAL A 123 2.61 14.40 24.25
N GLN A 124 3.19 15.60 24.35
CA GLN A 124 3.13 16.60 23.27
C GLN A 124 3.83 16.12 22.00
N ARG A 125 4.97 15.43 22.15
CA ARG A 125 5.76 14.92 21.02
C ARG A 125 5.10 13.71 20.34
N THR A 126 4.55 12.77 21.13
CA THR A 126 4.03 11.48 20.63
C THR A 126 2.53 11.45 20.45
N GLU A 127 1.81 12.43 21.02
CA GLU A 127 0.35 12.46 21.12
C GLU A 127 -0.24 11.24 21.85
N HIS A 128 0.59 10.50 22.61
CA HIS A 128 0.20 9.34 23.38
C HIS A 128 0.00 9.69 24.85
N SER A 129 -1.18 9.41 25.40
CA SER A 129 -1.54 9.66 26.80
C SER A 129 -1.27 8.48 27.73
N THR A 130 -0.77 7.37 27.20
CA THR A 130 -0.39 6.16 27.95
C THR A 130 1.10 5.93 27.80
N ILE A 131 1.83 5.91 28.90
CA ILE A 131 3.29 5.84 28.93
C ILE A 131 3.70 4.63 29.76
N GLY A 132 4.52 3.74 29.20
CA GLY A 132 5.17 2.68 29.96
C GLY A 132 6.29 3.24 30.82
N VAL A 133 6.36 2.83 32.08
CA VAL A 133 7.49 3.16 32.97
C VAL A 133 8.36 1.94 33.10
N THR A 134 9.59 2.01 32.59
CA THR A 134 10.55 0.91 32.56
C THR A 134 11.81 1.25 33.32
N ASP A 135 12.61 0.26 33.64
CA ASP A 135 13.87 0.47 34.36
C ASP A 135 14.90 1.27 33.57
N ASP A 136 14.89 1.14 32.23
CA ASP A 136 15.84 1.80 31.33
C ASP A 136 15.23 2.89 30.42
N GLY A 137 13.91 3.12 30.49
CA GLY A 137 13.19 4.08 29.64
C GLY A 137 12.98 3.63 28.20
N THR A 138 13.21 2.37 27.87
CA THR A 138 13.05 1.80 26.53
C THR A 138 11.85 0.84 26.45
N PRO A 139 11.34 0.54 25.22
CA PRO A 139 10.28 -0.47 25.03
C PRO A 139 10.67 -1.88 25.46
N ASN A 140 11.98 -2.17 25.55
CA ASN A 140 12.50 -3.48 25.90
C ASN A 140 12.95 -3.56 27.36
N GLY A 141 12.86 -2.46 28.11
CA GLY A 141 13.13 -2.43 29.53
C GLY A 141 12.06 -3.16 30.36
N LYS A 142 12.42 -3.54 31.58
CA LYS A 142 11.48 -4.19 32.51
C LYS A 142 10.38 -3.21 32.92
N LEU A 143 9.12 -3.61 32.74
CA LEU A 143 7.96 -2.78 33.10
C LEU A 143 7.84 -2.63 34.62
N LEU A 144 7.95 -1.42 35.11
CA LEU A 144 7.84 -1.06 36.53
C LEU A 144 6.48 -0.42 36.89
N GLY A 145 5.81 0.14 35.88
CA GLY A 145 4.51 0.79 36.06
C GLY A 145 3.99 1.43 34.78
N MET A 146 2.95 2.21 34.92
CA MET A 146 2.32 2.93 33.82
C MET A 146 1.83 4.30 34.27
N VAL A 147 1.90 5.29 33.37
CA VAL A 147 1.30 6.62 33.57
C VAL A 147 0.24 6.85 32.51
N THR A 148 -0.90 7.36 32.94
CA THR A 148 -1.99 7.82 32.08
C THR A 148 -2.39 9.25 32.43
N SER A 149 -3.20 9.90 31.60
CA SER A 149 -3.72 11.25 31.87
C SER A 149 -4.56 11.37 33.16
N ARG A 150 -4.90 10.26 33.81
CA ARG A 150 -5.64 10.23 35.08
C ARG A 150 -4.73 10.29 36.30
N ASP A 151 -3.45 10.05 36.16
CA ASP A 151 -2.49 9.90 37.25
C ASP A 151 -1.86 11.24 37.67
N TYR A 152 -2.07 12.32 36.90
CA TYR A 152 -1.52 13.65 37.18
C TYR A 152 -2.47 14.78 36.73
N ARG A 153 -2.26 15.97 37.26
CA ARG A 153 -2.95 17.20 36.87
C ARG A 153 -1.92 18.23 36.43
N ALA A 154 -1.78 18.38 35.12
CA ALA A 154 -0.74 19.22 34.49
C ALA A 154 -0.74 20.69 34.99
N GLU A 155 -1.90 21.23 35.39
CA GLU A 155 -2.05 22.61 35.86
C GLU A 155 -1.87 22.79 37.40
N LYS A 156 -1.80 21.67 38.15
CA LYS A 156 -1.81 21.71 39.63
C LYS A 156 -0.62 21.00 40.26
N ASP A 157 -0.12 19.95 39.65
CA ASP A 157 1.02 19.19 40.17
C ASP A 157 2.35 19.88 39.77
N SER A 158 3.36 19.77 40.65
CA SER A 158 4.68 20.34 40.40
C SER A 158 5.32 19.68 39.13
N PRO A 159 5.89 20.46 38.20
CA PRO A 159 6.60 19.92 37.04
C PRO A 159 7.76 19.00 37.42
N ASP A 160 8.38 19.20 38.58
CA ASP A 160 9.54 18.43 39.08
C ASP A 160 9.15 17.13 39.80
N LYS A 161 7.83 16.87 39.99
CA LYS A 161 7.33 15.66 40.62
C LYS A 161 7.78 14.42 39.85
N LYS A 162 8.38 13.48 40.58
CA LYS A 162 8.95 12.26 39.95
C LYS A 162 7.84 11.29 39.51
N VAL A 163 8.05 10.62 38.39
CA VAL A 163 7.12 9.63 37.81
C VAL A 163 6.76 8.54 38.82
N LYS A 164 7.70 8.05 39.62
CA LYS A 164 7.49 7.05 40.65
C LYS A 164 6.47 7.46 41.72
N GLU A 165 6.23 8.77 41.91
CA GLU A 165 5.32 9.29 42.91
C GLU A 165 3.85 9.27 42.50
N PHE A 166 3.58 9.21 41.20
CA PHE A 166 2.22 9.25 40.66
C PHE A 166 1.90 8.12 39.64
N MET A 167 2.90 7.35 39.20
CA MET A 167 2.62 6.22 38.33
C MET A 167 1.77 5.16 39.01
N THR A 168 0.98 4.43 38.24
CA THR A 168 0.40 3.17 38.68
C THR A 168 1.48 2.09 38.67
N PRO A 169 1.92 1.57 39.84
CA PRO A 169 3.01 0.58 39.93
C PRO A 169 2.58 -0.76 39.33
N PHE A 170 3.55 -1.54 38.84
CA PHE A 170 3.32 -2.85 38.21
C PHE A 170 2.42 -3.78 39.03
N SER A 171 2.58 -3.82 40.34
CA SER A 171 1.78 -4.66 41.23
C SER A 171 0.28 -4.36 41.25
N LYS A 172 -0.12 -3.20 40.71
CA LYS A 172 -1.52 -2.79 40.55
C LYS A 172 -2.02 -2.81 39.12
N LEU A 173 -1.15 -3.14 38.18
CA LEU A 173 -1.54 -3.23 36.76
C LEU A 173 -2.23 -4.56 36.49
N ILE A 174 -3.23 -4.49 35.62
CA ILE A 174 -3.75 -5.66 34.93
C ILE A 174 -2.92 -5.82 33.69
N VAL A 175 -2.32 -6.99 33.51
CA VAL A 175 -1.42 -7.31 32.42
C VAL A 175 -1.93 -8.55 31.69
N GLY A 176 -1.71 -8.60 30.37
CA GLY A 176 -1.97 -9.77 29.54
C GLY A 176 -0.66 -10.48 29.16
N GLU A 177 -0.77 -11.69 28.63
CA GLU A 177 0.37 -12.41 28.09
C GLU A 177 0.67 -11.96 26.67
N LEU A 178 1.97 -11.82 26.33
CA LEU A 178 2.40 -11.52 24.97
C LEU A 178 2.00 -12.67 24.03
N GLY A 179 1.32 -12.33 22.92
CA GLY A 179 0.80 -13.31 21.98
C GLY A 179 -0.68 -13.67 22.15
N MET A 180 -1.35 -13.14 23.19
CA MET A 180 -2.80 -13.27 23.32
C MET A 180 -3.54 -12.69 22.10
N THR A 181 -4.72 -13.22 21.82
CA THR A 181 -5.57 -12.72 20.73
C THR A 181 -6.24 -11.39 21.11
N LEU A 182 -6.65 -10.61 20.11
CA LEU A 182 -7.45 -9.39 20.35
C LEU A 182 -8.79 -9.69 21.03
N SER A 183 -9.38 -10.85 20.82
CA SER A 183 -10.61 -11.27 21.48
C SER A 183 -10.40 -11.46 22.97
N GLU A 184 -9.32 -12.13 23.38
CA GLU A 184 -8.94 -12.32 24.79
C GLU A 184 -8.60 -10.97 25.45
N ALA A 185 -7.83 -10.13 24.76
CA ALA A 185 -7.50 -8.78 25.21
C ALA A 185 -8.77 -7.93 25.41
N ASN A 186 -9.73 -8.03 24.51
CA ASN A 186 -11.00 -7.34 24.63
C ASN A 186 -11.81 -7.81 25.85
N GLN A 187 -11.81 -9.09 26.15
CA GLN A 187 -12.48 -9.62 27.34
C GLN A 187 -11.90 -9.00 28.61
N ILE A 188 -10.56 -8.91 28.72
CA ILE A 188 -9.89 -8.24 29.84
C ILE A 188 -10.28 -6.77 29.94
N ILE A 189 -10.34 -6.04 28.80
CA ILE A 189 -10.77 -4.64 28.76
C ILE A 189 -12.17 -4.47 29.33
N TRP A 190 -13.11 -5.36 28.97
CA TRP A 190 -14.49 -5.30 29.41
C TRP A 190 -14.64 -5.69 30.90
N ASP A 191 -14.05 -6.81 31.31
CA ASP A 191 -14.17 -7.36 32.67
C ASP A 191 -13.61 -6.40 33.73
N HIS A 192 -12.55 -5.65 33.36
CA HIS A 192 -11.87 -4.72 34.27
C HIS A 192 -12.16 -3.24 33.97
N ASN A 193 -13.05 -2.94 33.02
CA ASN A 193 -13.40 -1.57 32.62
C ASN A 193 -12.17 -0.70 32.30
N LEU A 194 -11.22 -1.27 31.55
CA LEU A 194 -9.98 -0.60 31.19
C LEU A 194 -10.13 0.19 29.87
N ASN A 195 -9.31 1.23 29.72
CA ASN A 195 -9.11 1.88 28.41
C ASN A 195 -7.88 1.33 27.68
N THR A 196 -6.87 0.93 28.44
CA THR A 196 -5.61 0.39 27.92
C THR A 196 -4.99 -0.51 28.97
N PHE A 197 -4.32 -1.57 28.57
CA PHE A 197 -3.49 -2.39 29.43
C PHE A 197 -2.27 -2.92 28.66
N PRO A 198 -1.15 -3.23 29.33
CA PRO A 198 0.02 -3.82 28.71
C PRO A 198 -0.12 -5.33 28.60
N THR A 199 0.41 -5.90 27.51
CA THR A 199 0.76 -7.31 27.43
C THR A 199 2.27 -7.43 27.53
N ILE A 200 2.76 -8.43 28.24
CA ILE A 200 4.17 -8.62 28.58
C ILE A 200 4.60 -10.05 28.32
N ASP A 201 5.89 -10.26 28.08
CA ASP A 201 6.51 -11.57 28.09
C ASP A 201 6.72 -12.09 29.52
N LYS A 202 7.22 -13.32 29.65
CA LYS A 202 7.49 -13.95 30.96
C LYS A 202 8.56 -13.21 31.78
N GLU A 203 9.41 -12.44 31.11
CA GLU A 203 10.53 -11.69 31.71
C GLU A 203 10.14 -10.23 32.01
N GLN A 204 8.91 -9.81 31.64
CA GLN A 204 8.38 -8.45 31.77
C GLN A 204 9.15 -7.41 30.94
N THR A 205 9.86 -7.85 29.89
CA THR A 205 10.78 -7.01 29.11
C THR A 205 10.23 -6.59 27.75
N SER A 206 9.23 -7.28 27.19
CA SER A 206 8.58 -6.88 25.96
C SER A 206 7.16 -6.38 26.25
N GLN A 207 6.87 -5.14 25.87
CA GLN A 207 5.61 -4.50 26.20
C GLN A 207 4.85 -4.14 24.92
N VAL A 208 3.62 -4.62 24.85
CA VAL A 208 2.69 -4.22 23.80
C VAL A 208 1.42 -3.72 24.48
N PHE A 209 0.98 -2.51 24.13
CA PHE A 209 -0.24 -1.94 24.69
C PHE A 209 -1.44 -2.25 23.80
N VAL A 210 -2.55 -2.61 24.44
CA VAL A 210 -3.85 -2.78 23.81
C VAL A 210 -4.80 -1.75 24.34
N SER A 211 -5.48 -1.02 23.47
CA SER A 211 -6.52 -0.08 23.86
C SER A 211 -7.89 -0.51 23.37
N ARG A 212 -8.94 -0.10 24.10
CA ARG A 212 -10.34 -0.33 23.73
C ARG A 212 -10.67 0.23 22.35
N LYS A 213 -10.13 1.41 22.04
CA LYS A 213 -10.30 2.06 20.74
C LYS A 213 -9.67 1.26 19.60
N ASP A 214 -8.52 0.62 19.87
CA ASP A 214 -7.81 -0.20 18.89
C ASP A 214 -8.54 -1.51 18.59
N TYR A 215 -9.18 -2.11 19.62
CA TYR A 215 -10.02 -3.28 19.42
C TYR A 215 -11.20 -3.01 18.49
N ASP A 216 -11.95 -1.94 18.74
CA ASP A 216 -13.07 -1.55 17.87
C ASP A 216 -12.61 -1.30 16.44
N SER A 217 -11.46 -0.63 16.28
CA SER A 217 -10.86 -0.39 14.97
C SER A 217 -10.49 -1.68 14.25
N HIS A 218 -9.90 -2.66 14.93
CA HIS A 218 -9.51 -3.93 14.31
C HIS A 218 -10.72 -4.82 14.00
N ARG A 219 -11.71 -4.89 14.88
CA ARG A 219 -12.97 -5.60 14.63
C ARG A 219 -13.65 -5.10 13.36
N ASP A 220 -13.62 -3.78 13.13
CA ASP A 220 -14.22 -3.14 11.98
C ASP A 220 -13.37 -3.25 10.71
N ASN A 221 -12.10 -3.66 10.82
CA ASN A 221 -11.16 -3.81 9.72
C ASN A 221 -10.31 -5.11 9.84
N PRO A 222 -10.93 -6.29 9.73
CA PRO A 222 -10.25 -7.58 9.94
C PRO A 222 -9.18 -7.92 8.89
N LYS A 223 -9.13 -7.15 7.79
CA LYS A 223 -8.15 -7.30 6.73
C LYS A 223 -6.96 -6.36 6.85
N GLU A 224 -6.83 -5.66 7.99
CA GLU A 224 -5.80 -4.65 8.18
C GLU A 224 -4.39 -5.17 7.85
N LEU A 225 -3.64 -4.39 7.09
CA LEU A 225 -2.27 -4.69 6.68
C LEU A 225 -1.28 -4.03 7.64
N SER A 226 -0.73 -4.82 8.55
CA SER A 226 0.23 -4.38 9.55
C SER A 226 1.47 -5.27 9.61
N GLY A 227 2.59 -4.69 10.06
CA GLY A 227 3.84 -5.40 10.28
C GLY A 227 3.83 -6.24 11.56
N SER A 228 4.96 -6.88 11.85
CA SER A 228 5.17 -7.63 13.09
C SER A 228 5.13 -6.72 14.33
N ASP A 229 5.48 -5.44 14.19
CA ASP A 229 5.38 -4.37 15.20
C ASP A 229 3.96 -3.81 15.36
N LYS A 230 2.99 -4.38 14.64
CA LYS A 230 1.58 -3.95 14.64
C LYS A 230 1.32 -2.52 14.15
N LYS A 231 2.28 -1.93 13.46
CA LYS A 231 2.09 -0.66 12.74
C LYS A 231 1.61 -0.93 11.33
N LEU A 232 0.78 -0.02 10.79
CA LEU A 232 0.33 -0.11 9.40
C LEU A 232 1.52 -0.11 8.44
N LEU A 233 1.44 -0.90 7.38
CA LEU A 233 2.43 -0.89 6.32
C LEU A 233 2.19 0.27 5.36
N VAL A 234 3.28 0.87 4.89
CA VAL A 234 3.27 1.99 3.95
C VAL A 234 4.46 1.93 3.00
N GLY A 235 4.20 2.16 1.72
CA GLY A 235 5.22 2.34 0.71
C GLY A 235 5.52 3.81 0.43
N ALA A 236 6.63 4.07 -0.24
CA ALA A 236 6.98 5.39 -0.74
C ALA A 236 7.61 5.32 -2.13
N GLY A 237 7.23 6.27 -2.99
CA GLY A 237 7.86 6.48 -4.28
C GLY A 237 9.20 7.19 -4.15
N ILE A 238 10.18 6.76 -4.91
CA ILE A 238 11.48 7.41 -5.04
C ILE A 238 11.79 7.64 -6.52
N ASN A 239 12.74 8.51 -6.80
CA ASN A 239 13.25 8.76 -8.15
C ASN A 239 14.73 8.34 -8.26
N THR A 240 15.30 8.43 -9.46
CA THR A 240 16.68 8.05 -9.75
C THR A 240 17.70 9.18 -9.59
N ARG A 241 17.32 10.34 -9.04
CA ARG A 241 18.19 11.51 -8.91
C ARG A 241 18.60 11.81 -7.48
N ASP A 242 17.64 11.87 -6.54
CA ASP A 242 17.88 12.23 -5.14
C ASP A 242 17.81 11.02 -4.17
N TYR A 243 17.84 9.80 -4.72
CA TYR A 243 17.69 8.58 -3.93
C TYR A 243 18.71 8.43 -2.80
N MET A 244 19.95 8.93 -2.98
CA MET A 244 20.99 8.83 -1.96
C MET A 244 20.68 9.61 -0.68
N GLU A 245 19.86 10.67 -0.79
CA GLU A 245 19.39 11.49 0.33
C GLU A 245 17.99 11.05 0.78
N ARG A 246 17.11 10.77 -0.16
CA ARG A 246 15.71 10.43 0.08
C ARG A 246 15.53 9.07 0.76
N VAL A 247 16.24 8.04 0.30
CA VAL A 247 16.12 6.68 0.86
C VAL A 247 16.48 6.63 2.34
N PRO A 248 17.63 7.19 2.82
CA PRO A 248 17.92 7.23 4.24
C PRO A 248 16.81 7.90 5.08
N ALA A 249 16.28 9.04 4.63
CA ALA A 249 15.22 9.75 5.35
C ALA A 249 13.91 8.95 5.43
N LEU A 250 13.54 8.22 4.36
CA LEU A 250 12.38 7.35 4.35
C LEU A 250 12.55 6.10 5.22
N VAL A 251 13.75 5.51 5.23
CA VAL A 251 14.08 4.37 6.10
C VAL A 251 14.00 4.79 7.57
N GLU A 252 14.55 5.95 7.92
CA GLU A 252 14.43 6.52 9.27
C GLU A 252 12.96 6.79 9.66
N ALA A 253 12.13 7.22 8.70
CA ALA A 253 10.70 7.43 8.90
C ALA A 253 9.92 6.11 9.08
N GLY A 254 10.54 4.94 8.82
CA GLY A 254 9.96 3.63 8.99
C GLY A 254 9.17 3.13 7.76
N VAL A 255 9.55 3.53 6.53
CA VAL A 255 8.94 2.99 5.32
C VAL A 255 9.16 1.48 5.21
N ASP A 256 8.13 0.75 4.76
CA ASP A 256 8.21 -0.72 4.66
C ASP A 256 8.68 -1.19 3.28
N VAL A 257 8.36 -0.43 2.24
CA VAL A 257 8.76 -0.75 0.86
C VAL A 257 8.90 0.51 0.01
N LEU A 258 9.90 0.55 -0.83
CA LEU A 258 10.13 1.61 -1.81
C LEU A 258 9.63 1.18 -3.19
N CYS A 259 9.34 2.16 -4.05
CA CYS A 259 9.10 1.92 -5.47
C CYS A 259 9.74 3.04 -6.30
N ILE A 260 10.59 2.69 -7.24
CA ILE A 260 11.15 3.66 -8.17
C ILE A 260 10.05 4.11 -9.12
N ASP A 261 9.77 5.41 -9.15
CA ASP A 261 8.78 6.02 -10.03
C ASP A 261 9.47 6.75 -11.18
N SER A 262 9.51 6.12 -12.34
CA SER A 262 10.07 6.65 -13.58
C SER A 262 9.11 6.41 -14.74
N SER A 263 9.19 7.25 -15.77
CA SER A 263 8.41 7.07 -17.00
C SER A 263 8.86 5.83 -17.79
N ASP A 264 10.16 5.52 -17.75
CA ASP A 264 10.81 4.40 -18.43
C ASP A 264 11.70 3.65 -17.42
N GLY A 265 11.36 2.39 -17.12
CA GLY A 265 12.08 1.58 -16.14
C GLY A 265 13.32 0.88 -16.70
N TYR A 266 13.35 0.59 -17.99
CA TYR A 266 14.47 -0.09 -18.63
C TYR A 266 15.64 0.89 -18.88
N SER A 267 16.31 1.29 -17.80
CA SER A 267 17.34 2.32 -17.83
C SER A 267 18.49 2.05 -16.86
N GLU A 268 19.69 2.53 -17.24
CA GLU A 268 20.88 2.46 -16.38
C GLU A 268 20.72 3.24 -15.07
N TRP A 269 19.90 4.29 -15.04
CA TRP A 269 19.61 5.06 -13.82
C TRP A 269 18.85 4.23 -12.80
N GLN A 270 17.85 3.43 -13.23
CA GLN A 270 17.17 2.52 -12.32
C GLN A 270 18.08 1.40 -11.83
N GLN A 271 18.89 0.83 -12.74
CA GLN A 271 19.89 -0.17 -12.35
C GLN A 271 20.84 0.38 -11.28
N ALA A 272 21.40 1.56 -11.48
CA ALA A 272 22.32 2.19 -10.52
C ALA A 272 21.63 2.46 -9.18
N THR A 273 20.38 2.93 -9.20
CA THR A 273 19.58 3.16 -7.99
C THR A 273 19.33 1.86 -7.22
N LEU A 274 18.90 0.79 -7.90
CA LEU A 274 18.68 -0.52 -7.30
C LEU A 274 19.96 -1.09 -6.69
N GLN A 275 21.05 -1.07 -7.44
CA GLN A 275 22.35 -1.57 -6.98
C GLN A 275 22.86 -0.81 -5.77
N TRP A 276 22.69 0.52 -5.74
CA TRP A 276 23.07 1.33 -4.59
C TRP A 276 22.24 0.97 -3.35
N ILE A 277 20.90 0.85 -3.48
CA ILE A 277 20.03 0.47 -2.37
C ILE A 277 20.42 -0.92 -1.85
N LYS A 278 20.59 -1.90 -2.73
CA LYS A 278 20.94 -3.28 -2.34
C LYS A 278 22.35 -3.38 -1.74
N LYS A 279 23.29 -2.61 -2.23
CA LYS A 279 24.65 -2.53 -1.66
C LYS A 279 24.65 -1.89 -0.26
N THR A 280 23.81 -0.87 -0.05
CA THR A 280 23.79 -0.09 1.21
C THR A 280 22.98 -0.78 2.30
N TYR A 281 21.84 -1.35 1.96
CA TYR A 281 20.86 -1.88 2.93
C TYR A 281 20.59 -3.38 2.82
N GLY A 282 21.05 -4.03 1.75
CA GLY A 282 20.78 -5.45 1.49
C GLY A 282 19.27 -5.70 1.36
N ASP A 283 18.82 -6.78 1.98
CA ASP A 283 17.40 -7.17 1.98
C ASP A 283 16.57 -6.47 3.08
N LYS A 284 17.19 -5.59 3.87
CA LYS A 284 16.47 -4.79 4.87
C LYS A 284 15.58 -3.72 4.23
N VAL A 285 15.91 -3.26 3.02
CA VAL A 285 15.12 -2.30 2.26
C VAL A 285 14.59 -2.99 1.00
N LEU A 286 13.28 -3.12 0.95
CA LEU A 286 12.56 -3.69 -0.18
C LEU A 286 12.26 -2.60 -1.20
N VAL A 287 12.49 -2.88 -2.50
CA VAL A 287 12.32 -1.88 -3.54
C VAL A 287 11.79 -2.47 -4.84
N GLY A 288 10.66 -1.95 -5.31
CA GLY A 288 10.12 -2.22 -6.63
C GLY A 288 10.67 -1.27 -7.70
N ALA A 289 10.64 -1.71 -8.94
CA ALA A 289 11.14 -0.95 -10.08
C ALA A 289 10.19 -1.03 -11.29
N GLY A 290 10.32 -0.08 -12.19
CA GLY A 290 9.51 0.02 -13.41
C GLY A 290 9.30 1.49 -13.81
N ASN A 291 8.53 1.73 -14.86
CA ASN A 291 7.67 0.76 -15.54
C ASN A 291 8.37 0.13 -16.73
N VAL A 292 8.04 -1.13 -16.95
CA VAL A 292 8.46 -1.89 -18.12
C VAL A 292 7.24 -2.42 -18.89
N VAL A 293 7.43 -2.89 -20.12
CA VAL A 293 6.34 -3.39 -20.99
C VAL A 293 6.68 -4.70 -21.70
N ASP A 294 7.85 -5.27 -21.40
CA ASP A 294 8.37 -6.47 -22.06
C ASP A 294 9.29 -7.30 -21.14
N LYS A 295 9.69 -8.46 -21.67
CA LYS A 295 10.60 -9.38 -21.01
C LYS A 295 11.97 -8.77 -20.73
N GLU A 296 12.53 -8.01 -21.68
CA GLU A 296 13.89 -7.47 -21.56
C GLU A 296 13.98 -6.49 -20.40
N GLY A 297 12.98 -5.62 -20.25
CA GLY A 297 12.87 -4.71 -19.12
C GLY A 297 12.68 -5.44 -17.79
N PHE A 298 11.90 -6.52 -17.75
CA PHE A 298 11.73 -7.36 -16.56
C PHE A 298 13.07 -7.98 -16.13
N ASP A 299 13.73 -8.70 -17.04
CA ASP A 299 14.98 -9.41 -16.76
C ASP A 299 16.05 -8.44 -16.24
N TYR A 300 16.20 -7.28 -16.89
CA TYR A 300 17.16 -6.24 -16.54
C TYR A 300 16.99 -5.71 -15.10
N LEU A 301 15.76 -5.40 -14.71
CA LEU A 301 15.49 -4.84 -13.39
C LEU A 301 15.56 -5.91 -12.28
N VAL A 302 15.15 -7.14 -12.56
CA VAL A 302 15.27 -8.25 -11.62
C VAL A 302 16.73 -8.59 -11.35
N GLU A 303 17.57 -8.63 -12.38
CA GLU A 303 19.02 -8.81 -12.25
C GLU A 303 19.70 -7.67 -11.48
N ALA A 304 19.17 -6.44 -11.60
CA ALA A 304 19.63 -5.30 -10.81
C ALA A 304 19.21 -5.36 -9.33
N GLY A 305 18.31 -6.27 -8.95
CA GLY A 305 17.93 -6.51 -7.56
C GLY A 305 16.53 -6.06 -7.16
N ALA A 306 15.64 -5.73 -8.09
CA ALA A 306 14.26 -5.38 -7.81
C ALA A 306 13.52 -6.48 -7.02
N ASP A 307 12.64 -6.09 -6.10
CA ASP A 307 11.82 -6.99 -5.28
C ASP A 307 10.42 -7.21 -5.88
N PHE A 308 9.96 -6.35 -6.75
CA PHE A 308 8.79 -6.50 -7.63
C PHE A 308 8.95 -5.62 -8.87
N ILE A 309 8.21 -5.95 -9.93
CA ILE A 309 8.26 -5.21 -11.20
C ILE A 309 6.93 -4.56 -11.49
N LYS A 310 6.96 -3.28 -11.82
CA LYS A 310 5.80 -2.48 -12.20
C LYS A 310 5.67 -2.43 -13.72
N VAL A 311 4.51 -2.86 -14.25
CA VAL A 311 4.25 -3.05 -15.68
C VAL A 311 3.22 -2.07 -16.19
N GLY A 312 3.58 -1.32 -17.23
CA GLY A 312 2.66 -0.46 -17.98
C GLY A 312 3.24 0.92 -18.30
N ILE A 313 3.24 1.26 -19.59
CA ILE A 313 3.63 2.59 -20.11
C ILE A 313 2.49 3.12 -20.97
N GLY A 314 2.01 4.34 -20.64
CA GLY A 314 1.01 5.05 -21.41
C GLY A 314 -0.43 4.52 -21.26
N GLY A 315 -0.71 3.64 -20.28
CA GLY A 315 -2.05 3.08 -20.04
C GLY A 315 -2.92 3.86 -19.04
N GLY A 316 -2.37 4.84 -18.33
CA GLY A 316 -3.11 5.64 -17.35
C GLY A 316 -4.15 6.57 -18.00
N SER A 317 -5.27 6.80 -17.30
CA SER A 317 -6.39 7.63 -17.86
C SER A 317 -6.05 9.10 -18.11
N ILE A 318 -4.95 9.59 -17.53
CA ILE A 318 -4.44 10.96 -17.68
C ILE A 318 -3.01 10.99 -18.23
N CYS A 319 -2.50 9.82 -18.64
CA CYS A 319 -1.19 9.69 -19.27
C CYS A 319 -1.34 9.92 -20.79
N ILE A 320 -0.55 10.83 -21.34
CA ILE A 320 -0.51 11.14 -22.78
C ILE A 320 0.86 10.81 -23.40
N THR A 321 1.68 10.01 -22.73
CA THR A 321 3.00 9.59 -23.23
C THR A 321 2.92 8.98 -24.63
N ARG A 322 1.89 8.14 -24.89
CA ARG A 322 1.71 7.52 -26.23
C ARG A 322 1.41 8.55 -27.31
N GLU A 323 0.64 9.58 -26.98
CA GLU A 323 0.31 10.68 -27.89
C GLU A 323 1.53 11.58 -28.15
N GLN A 324 2.28 11.90 -27.09
CA GLN A 324 3.40 12.86 -27.17
C GLN A 324 4.69 12.23 -27.69
N LYS A 325 4.98 10.98 -27.33
CA LYS A 325 6.26 10.30 -27.64
C LYS A 325 6.12 9.09 -28.57
N GLY A 326 4.90 8.61 -28.80
CA GLY A 326 4.69 7.36 -29.53
C GLY A 326 5.20 6.11 -28.79
N ILE A 327 5.45 6.23 -27.46
CA ILE A 327 6.00 5.15 -26.64
C ILE A 327 4.90 4.54 -25.78
N GLY A 328 4.85 3.21 -25.75
CA GLY A 328 3.91 2.45 -24.93
C GLY A 328 3.55 1.11 -25.54
N ARG A 329 2.82 0.31 -24.78
CA ARG A 329 2.29 -0.99 -25.21
C ARG A 329 0.90 -1.20 -24.64
N GLY A 330 0.02 -1.94 -25.31
CA GLY A 330 -1.29 -2.34 -24.77
C GLY A 330 -1.11 -3.08 -23.45
N GLN A 331 -1.88 -2.70 -22.42
CA GLN A 331 -1.59 -3.16 -21.05
C GLN A 331 -1.72 -4.67 -20.87
N ALA A 332 -2.70 -5.31 -21.55
CA ALA A 332 -2.86 -6.76 -21.49
C ALA A 332 -1.67 -7.48 -22.14
N THR A 333 -1.23 -7.02 -23.31
CA THR A 333 -0.08 -7.61 -24.02
C THR A 333 1.20 -7.45 -23.20
N ALA A 334 1.47 -6.26 -22.66
CA ALA A 334 2.64 -6.02 -21.81
C ALA A 334 2.64 -6.92 -20.57
N LEU A 335 1.48 -7.05 -19.91
CA LEU A 335 1.36 -7.86 -18.71
C LEU A 335 1.59 -9.35 -18.98
N ILE A 336 1.01 -9.89 -20.06
CA ILE A 336 1.20 -11.30 -20.46
C ILE A 336 2.67 -11.59 -20.74
N ASP A 337 3.35 -10.72 -21.48
CA ASP A 337 4.76 -10.89 -21.84
C ASP A 337 5.67 -10.88 -20.59
N VAL A 338 5.45 -9.92 -19.70
CA VAL A 338 6.21 -9.83 -18.43
C VAL A 338 5.88 -10.98 -17.48
N ALA A 339 4.61 -11.46 -17.45
CA ALA A 339 4.23 -12.61 -16.64
C ALA A 339 4.92 -13.90 -17.13
N GLN A 340 5.06 -14.08 -18.45
CA GLN A 340 5.83 -15.18 -19.02
C GLN A 340 7.31 -15.09 -18.63
N ALA A 341 7.91 -13.90 -18.69
CA ALA A 341 9.30 -13.67 -18.26
C ALA A 341 9.50 -14.02 -16.78
N ARG A 342 8.57 -13.61 -15.90
CA ARG A 342 8.57 -13.98 -14.46
C ARG A 342 8.54 -15.50 -14.29
N ASP A 343 7.67 -16.20 -15.00
CA ASP A 343 7.52 -17.64 -14.85
C ASP A 343 8.78 -18.40 -15.36
N GLU A 344 9.42 -17.91 -16.42
CA GLU A 344 10.71 -18.41 -16.89
C GLU A 344 11.82 -18.17 -15.85
N TYR A 345 11.88 -16.96 -15.29
CA TYR A 345 12.84 -16.61 -14.24
C TYR A 345 12.65 -17.49 -12.99
N MET A 346 11.41 -17.65 -12.55
CA MET A 346 11.07 -18.51 -11.42
C MET A 346 11.49 -19.96 -11.67
N LYS A 347 11.22 -20.52 -12.84
CA LYS A 347 11.65 -21.89 -13.20
C LYS A 347 13.17 -22.04 -13.17
N LYS A 348 13.90 -21.01 -13.60
CA LYS A 348 15.37 -21.03 -13.69
C LYS A 348 16.03 -20.87 -12.30
N THR A 349 15.47 -20.03 -11.42
CA THR A 349 16.14 -19.58 -10.19
C THR A 349 15.51 -20.09 -8.91
N GLY A 350 14.24 -20.53 -8.95
CA GLY A 350 13.45 -20.84 -7.76
C GLY A 350 12.95 -19.60 -7.02
N ILE A 351 13.12 -18.39 -7.60
CA ILE A 351 12.70 -17.11 -7.00
C ILE A 351 11.47 -16.59 -7.75
N TYR A 352 10.40 -16.32 -6.99
CA TYR A 352 9.21 -15.66 -7.50
C TYR A 352 9.33 -14.13 -7.31
N VAL A 353 9.20 -13.37 -8.39
CA VAL A 353 9.22 -11.90 -8.38
C VAL A 353 7.84 -11.39 -8.74
N PRO A 354 7.08 -10.78 -7.80
CA PRO A 354 5.73 -10.31 -8.06
C PRO A 354 5.66 -9.22 -9.11
N ILE A 355 4.53 -9.16 -9.83
CA ILE A 355 4.24 -8.21 -10.89
C ILE A 355 3.08 -7.31 -10.47
N CYS A 356 3.32 -6.00 -10.53
CA CYS A 356 2.32 -4.96 -10.38
C CYS A 356 1.80 -4.51 -11.75
N SER A 357 0.52 -4.70 -12.03
CA SER A 357 -0.10 -4.06 -13.21
C SER A 357 -0.47 -2.62 -12.90
N ASP A 358 0.13 -1.67 -13.61
CA ASP A 358 -0.06 -0.22 -13.40
C ASP A 358 -0.70 0.44 -14.62
N GLY A 359 -1.92 0.95 -14.44
CA GLY A 359 -2.71 1.59 -15.49
C GLY A 359 -3.57 0.64 -16.33
N GLY A 360 -4.37 1.21 -17.24
CA GLY A 360 -5.28 0.47 -18.13
C GLY A 360 -6.52 -0.11 -17.47
N LEU A 361 -6.70 0.05 -16.16
CA LEU A 361 -7.81 -0.49 -15.39
C LEU A 361 -9.00 0.51 -15.38
N VAL A 362 -9.89 0.40 -16.36
CA VAL A 362 -11.04 1.30 -16.53
C VAL A 362 -12.27 0.81 -15.77
N HIS A 363 -12.51 -0.50 -15.77
CA HIS A 363 -13.67 -1.18 -15.17
C HIS A 363 -13.23 -2.23 -14.16
N ASP A 364 -14.14 -2.62 -13.25
CA ASP A 364 -13.82 -3.62 -12.22
C ASP A 364 -13.43 -4.97 -12.83
N TYR A 365 -14.04 -5.38 -13.96
CA TYR A 365 -13.70 -6.63 -14.62
C TYR A 365 -12.29 -6.63 -15.24
N HIS A 366 -11.72 -5.45 -15.58
CA HIS A 366 -10.32 -5.35 -15.99
C HIS A 366 -9.37 -5.77 -14.88
N MET A 367 -9.76 -5.58 -13.62
CA MET A 367 -8.95 -5.97 -12.46
C MET A 367 -8.82 -7.50 -12.38
N VAL A 368 -9.92 -8.21 -12.60
CA VAL A 368 -9.88 -9.69 -12.61
C VAL A 368 -9.11 -10.22 -13.80
N LEU A 369 -9.27 -9.62 -14.99
CA LEU A 369 -8.48 -9.96 -16.17
C LEU A 369 -6.98 -9.76 -15.93
N ALA A 370 -6.59 -8.63 -15.33
CA ALA A 370 -5.19 -8.36 -15.01
C ALA A 370 -4.61 -9.42 -14.04
N LEU A 371 -5.36 -9.77 -12.98
CA LEU A 371 -4.96 -10.85 -12.07
C LEU A 371 -4.86 -12.19 -12.79
N ALA A 372 -5.82 -12.54 -13.63
CA ALA A 372 -5.80 -13.78 -14.42
C ALA A 372 -4.65 -13.84 -15.44
N MET A 373 -4.22 -12.69 -15.98
CA MET A 373 -3.11 -12.56 -16.92
C MET A 373 -1.72 -12.54 -16.25
N GLY A 374 -1.66 -12.67 -14.92
CA GLY A 374 -0.41 -12.84 -14.20
C GLY A 374 0.01 -11.68 -13.29
N ALA A 375 -0.81 -10.62 -13.15
CA ALA A 375 -0.55 -9.63 -12.10
C ALA A 375 -0.77 -10.23 -10.71
N ASP A 376 0.13 -9.92 -9.79
CA ASP A 376 -0.03 -10.26 -8.38
C ASP A 376 -0.84 -9.19 -7.66
N PHE A 377 -0.62 -7.92 -8.02
CA PHE A 377 -1.37 -6.79 -7.49
C PHE A 377 -1.49 -5.65 -8.52
N LEU A 378 -2.37 -4.72 -8.21
CA LEU A 378 -2.83 -3.69 -9.14
C LEU A 378 -2.57 -2.30 -8.56
N MET A 379 -1.85 -1.45 -9.32
CA MET A 379 -1.67 -0.04 -8.97
C MET A 379 -2.70 0.81 -9.68
N MET A 380 -3.43 1.64 -8.91
CA MET A 380 -4.56 2.40 -9.42
C MET A 380 -4.48 3.87 -9.00
N GLY A 381 -4.55 4.78 -10.00
CA GLY A 381 -4.64 6.23 -9.79
C GLY A 381 -6.09 6.70 -9.75
N ARG A 382 -6.77 6.70 -10.90
CA ARG A 382 -8.15 7.20 -11.07
C ARG A 382 -9.15 6.56 -10.08
N TYR A 383 -9.01 5.28 -9.79
CA TYR A 383 -9.89 4.58 -8.86
C TYR A 383 -9.85 5.21 -7.47
N PHE A 384 -8.65 5.45 -6.92
CA PHE A 384 -8.49 6.02 -5.59
C PHE A 384 -8.66 7.54 -5.54
N ALA A 385 -8.38 8.26 -6.63
CA ALA A 385 -8.53 9.70 -6.69
C ALA A 385 -9.96 10.19 -6.37
N ARG A 386 -10.98 9.34 -6.59
CA ARG A 386 -12.40 9.68 -6.46
C ARG A 386 -12.91 9.75 -5.01
N PHE A 387 -12.15 9.26 -4.04
CA PHE A 387 -12.62 9.04 -2.67
C PHE A 387 -12.30 10.18 -1.71
N ASP A 388 -13.03 10.26 -0.62
CA ASP A 388 -12.84 11.24 0.47
C ASP A 388 -11.44 11.21 1.06
N GLU A 389 -10.77 10.05 1.00
CA GLU A 389 -9.46 9.81 1.57
C GLU A 389 -8.30 10.30 0.69
N SER A 390 -8.51 10.54 -0.61
CA SER A 390 -7.49 11.12 -1.48
C SER A 390 -7.23 12.60 -1.13
N PRO A 391 -6.02 13.13 -1.41
CA PRO A 391 -5.61 14.46 -0.93
C PRO A 391 -6.42 15.63 -1.48
N THR A 392 -7.05 15.48 -2.64
CA THR A 392 -7.73 16.58 -3.34
C THR A 392 -9.09 16.90 -2.72
N LYS A 393 -9.54 18.14 -2.89
CA LYS A 393 -10.81 18.59 -2.34
C LYS A 393 -11.99 18.16 -3.23
N LYS A 394 -13.13 17.85 -2.60
CA LYS A 394 -14.41 17.68 -3.27
C LYS A 394 -14.90 19.05 -3.75
N MET A 395 -15.29 19.13 -5.01
CA MET A 395 -15.80 20.34 -5.67
C MET A 395 -17.13 20.05 -6.37
N LYS A 396 -17.92 21.09 -6.63
CA LYS A 396 -19.14 21.01 -7.43
C LYS A 396 -18.93 21.71 -8.78
N ILE A 397 -19.13 20.98 -9.86
CA ILE A 397 -19.12 21.52 -11.24
C ILE A 397 -20.46 21.20 -11.87
N GLY A 398 -21.26 22.23 -12.14
CA GLY A 398 -22.65 22.05 -12.55
C GLY A 398 -23.43 21.28 -11.48
N ASN A 399 -24.08 20.18 -11.85
CA ASN A 399 -24.83 19.32 -10.93
C ASN A 399 -24.00 18.17 -10.33
N ASN A 400 -22.74 18.01 -10.75
CA ASN A 400 -21.90 16.89 -10.35
C ASN A 400 -20.88 17.26 -9.29
N PHE A 401 -20.65 16.36 -8.36
CA PHE A 401 -19.49 16.45 -7.46
C PHE A 401 -18.28 15.75 -8.11
N VAL A 402 -17.13 16.44 -8.04
CA VAL A 402 -15.88 15.98 -8.63
C VAL A 402 -14.72 16.18 -7.67
N LYS A 403 -13.59 15.55 -7.97
CA LYS A 403 -12.29 15.80 -7.34
C LYS A 403 -11.25 16.07 -8.41
N GLU A 404 -10.28 16.93 -8.10
CA GLU A 404 -9.16 17.20 -9.01
C GLU A 404 -8.28 15.97 -9.14
N TYR A 405 -7.79 15.73 -10.35
CA TYR A 405 -6.93 14.60 -10.67
C TYR A 405 -5.96 14.98 -11.77
N TRP A 406 -4.66 14.97 -11.46
CA TRP A 406 -3.61 15.35 -12.39
C TRP A 406 -2.48 14.32 -12.43
N GLY A 407 -1.85 14.20 -13.61
CA GLY A 407 -0.74 13.31 -13.85
C GLY A 407 0.57 13.84 -13.28
N GLU A 408 1.46 12.93 -12.87
CA GLU A 408 2.81 13.29 -12.42
C GLU A 408 3.67 13.91 -13.54
N GLY A 409 3.34 13.65 -14.82
CA GLY A 409 3.95 14.29 -15.98
C GLY A 409 3.30 15.60 -16.40
N SER A 410 2.39 16.17 -15.62
CA SER A 410 1.75 17.47 -15.89
C SER A 410 2.57 18.64 -15.33
N ASN A 411 2.39 19.82 -15.89
CA ASN A 411 2.98 21.07 -15.37
C ASN A 411 2.54 21.35 -13.92
N ARG A 412 1.36 20.89 -13.52
CA ARG A 412 0.85 21.05 -12.16
C ARG A 412 1.67 20.27 -11.14
N ALA A 413 2.04 19.02 -11.45
CA ALA A 413 2.82 18.18 -10.55
C ALA A 413 4.25 18.69 -10.36
N LYS A 414 4.83 19.32 -11.38
CA LYS A 414 6.25 19.75 -11.40
C LYS A 414 7.21 18.63 -11.06
N ASN A 415 6.87 17.38 -11.44
CA ASN A 415 7.64 16.18 -11.12
C ASN A 415 8.64 15.85 -12.24
N TRP A 416 9.57 16.77 -12.48
CA TRP A 416 10.60 16.61 -13.50
C TRP A 416 11.63 15.53 -13.16
N GLN A 417 11.76 15.17 -11.87
CA GLN A 417 12.67 14.13 -11.38
C GLN A 417 12.27 12.72 -11.84
N ARG A 418 11.05 12.55 -12.33
CA ARG A 418 10.54 11.30 -12.88
C ARG A 418 11.20 10.93 -14.23
N TYR A 419 11.84 11.89 -14.89
CA TYR A 419 12.39 11.72 -16.22
C TYR A 419 13.91 11.69 -16.18
N ASP A 420 14.48 10.57 -16.62
CA ASP A 420 15.94 10.34 -16.71
C ASP A 420 16.49 10.96 -18.00
N MET A 421 16.67 12.27 -18.00
CA MET A 421 17.11 13.05 -19.16
C MET A 421 18.57 13.51 -19.09
N GLY A 422 19.37 12.96 -18.15
CA GLY A 422 20.79 13.26 -18.02
C GLY A 422 21.14 14.71 -17.61
N GLY A 423 20.15 15.49 -17.15
CA GLY A 423 20.33 16.89 -16.77
C GLY A 423 19.28 17.44 -15.82
N SER A 424 19.41 18.71 -15.45
CA SER A 424 18.50 19.42 -14.54
C SER A 424 17.30 20.05 -15.24
N GLU A 425 17.15 19.88 -16.54
CA GLU A 425 16.12 20.55 -17.34
C GLU A 425 14.75 19.86 -17.18
N ALA A 426 13.71 20.68 -17.07
CA ALA A 426 12.32 20.22 -17.12
C ALA A 426 11.98 19.75 -18.55
N LEU A 427 11.03 18.80 -18.64
CA LEU A 427 10.47 18.44 -19.96
C LEU A 427 9.93 19.69 -20.68
N LYS A 428 10.14 19.73 -21.98
CA LYS A 428 9.62 20.81 -22.87
C LYS A 428 8.14 20.62 -23.21
N PHE A 429 7.55 19.48 -22.85
CA PHE A 429 6.15 19.13 -23.09
C PHE A 429 5.61 18.28 -21.93
N GLU A 430 4.28 18.27 -21.78
CA GLU A 430 3.61 17.47 -20.77
C GLU A 430 3.39 16.03 -21.25
N GLU A 431 3.52 15.07 -20.34
CA GLU A 431 3.15 13.67 -20.53
C GLU A 431 1.93 13.27 -19.69
N GLY A 432 1.28 14.21 -19.04
CA GLY A 432 0.08 14.03 -18.26
C GLY A 432 -0.81 15.26 -18.30
N VAL A 433 -2.11 15.06 -18.10
CA VAL A 433 -3.09 16.14 -18.09
C VAL A 433 -3.57 16.48 -16.67
N ASP A 434 -4.07 17.70 -16.49
CA ASP A 434 -4.82 18.14 -15.31
C ASP A 434 -6.32 17.99 -15.60
N SER A 435 -7.05 17.31 -14.74
CA SER A 435 -8.43 16.91 -14.99
C SER A 435 -9.25 16.75 -13.70
N TYR A 436 -10.49 16.33 -13.88
CA TYR A 436 -11.39 15.97 -12.79
C TYR A 436 -11.83 14.50 -12.90
N VAL A 437 -12.08 13.89 -11.74
CA VAL A 437 -12.75 12.58 -11.65
C VAL A 437 -14.08 12.72 -10.92
N PRO A 438 -15.11 11.94 -11.27
CA PRO A 438 -16.36 11.90 -10.51
C PRO A 438 -16.09 11.51 -9.06
N TYR A 439 -16.64 12.27 -8.12
CA TYR A 439 -16.58 11.94 -6.69
C TYR A 439 -17.43 10.69 -6.39
N ALA A 440 -16.90 9.78 -5.58
CA ALA A 440 -17.53 8.50 -5.28
C ALA A 440 -17.69 8.20 -3.77
N GLY A 441 -17.55 9.19 -2.90
CA GLY A 441 -17.73 9.01 -1.46
C GLY A 441 -16.58 8.34 -0.76
N LYS A 442 -16.86 7.54 0.27
CA LYS A 442 -15.85 6.83 1.06
C LYS A 442 -15.24 5.67 0.28
N MET A 443 -13.94 5.47 0.44
CA MET A 443 -13.21 4.39 -0.21
C MET A 443 -13.74 3.01 0.20
N LYS A 444 -13.94 2.78 1.49
CA LYS A 444 -14.35 1.47 2.03
C LYS A 444 -15.61 0.91 1.37
N ASP A 445 -16.62 1.76 1.13
CA ASP A 445 -17.90 1.33 0.56
C ASP A 445 -17.74 0.85 -0.89
N ASN A 446 -17.00 1.64 -1.69
CA ASN A 446 -16.70 1.30 -3.08
C ASN A 446 -15.74 0.10 -3.20
N LEU A 447 -14.75 0.03 -2.31
CA LEU A 447 -13.78 -1.07 -2.26
C LEU A 447 -14.47 -2.41 -2.02
N ASN A 448 -15.40 -2.46 -1.06
CA ASN A 448 -16.15 -3.68 -0.76
C ASN A 448 -16.97 -4.17 -1.96
N LEU A 449 -17.58 -3.24 -2.70
CA LEU A 449 -18.32 -3.58 -3.92
C LEU A 449 -17.40 -4.14 -5.02
N THR A 450 -16.27 -3.46 -5.25
CA THR A 450 -15.27 -3.91 -6.25
C THR A 450 -14.70 -5.28 -5.89
N LEU A 451 -14.29 -5.47 -4.62
CA LEU A 451 -13.80 -6.78 -4.15
C LEU A 451 -14.86 -7.87 -4.26
N GLY A 452 -16.13 -7.54 -3.98
CA GLY A 452 -17.25 -8.48 -4.16
C GLY A 452 -17.38 -8.97 -5.60
N LYS A 453 -17.24 -8.08 -6.59
CA LYS A 453 -17.25 -8.44 -8.02
C LYS A 453 -16.04 -9.33 -8.38
N ILE A 454 -14.84 -9.01 -7.91
CA ILE A 454 -13.63 -9.83 -8.13
C ILE A 454 -13.84 -11.23 -7.57
N ILE A 455 -14.29 -11.35 -6.32
CA ILE A 455 -14.55 -12.61 -5.64
C ILE A 455 -15.58 -13.44 -6.40
N ALA A 456 -16.71 -12.83 -6.81
CA ALA A 456 -17.75 -13.51 -7.58
C ALA A 456 -17.21 -14.04 -8.91
N THR A 457 -16.40 -13.24 -9.63
CA THR A 457 -15.79 -13.66 -10.89
C THR A 457 -14.79 -14.81 -10.67
N MET A 458 -13.98 -14.77 -9.62
CA MET A 458 -13.07 -15.87 -9.26
C MET A 458 -13.84 -17.16 -9.01
N CYS A 459 -14.96 -17.11 -8.26
CA CYS A 459 -15.84 -18.27 -8.07
C CYS A 459 -16.33 -18.83 -9.40
N SER A 460 -16.78 -17.96 -10.32
CA SER A 460 -17.25 -18.35 -11.66
C SER A 460 -16.14 -18.98 -12.52
N CYS A 461 -14.88 -18.64 -12.26
CA CYS A 461 -13.71 -19.23 -12.92
C CYS A 461 -13.21 -20.52 -12.23
N GLY A 462 -13.84 -20.97 -11.16
CA GLY A 462 -13.39 -22.14 -10.39
C GLY A 462 -12.13 -21.91 -9.58
N ALA A 463 -11.90 -20.67 -9.13
CA ALA A 463 -10.70 -20.25 -8.40
C ALA A 463 -11.06 -19.70 -7.02
N ILE A 464 -10.27 -20.10 -6.00
CA ILE A 464 -10.42 -19.60 -4.62
C ILE A 464 -9.19 -18.79 -4.16
N THR A 465 -8.11 -18.79 -4.95
CA THR A 465 -6.93 -17.96 -4.74
C THR A 465 -6.50 -17.28 -6.05
N ILE A 466 -5.67 -16.24 -5.99
CA ILE A 466 -5.12 -15.59 -7.19
C ILE A 466 -4.26 -16.57 -8.01
N PRO A 467 -3.37 -17.40 -7.42
CA PRO A 467 -2.67 -18.43 -8.17
C PRO A 467 -3.59 -19.46 -8.85
N ASP A 468 -4.72 -19.86 -8.23
CA ASP A 468 -5.72 -20.70 -8.88
C ASP A 468 -6.35 -20.01 -10.08
N LEU A 469 -6.66 -18.72 -9.97
CA LEU A 469 -7.18 -17.92 -11.07
C LEU A 469 -6.19 -17.87 -12.23
N GLN A 470 -4.91 -17.58 -11.97
CA GLN A 470 -3.86 -17.55 -12.99
C GLN A 470 -3.67 -18.90 -13.70
N LYS A 471 -3.83 -20.00 -12.94
CA LYS A 471 -3.69 -21.37 -13.48
C LYS A 471 -4.92 -21.84 -14.27
N ASN A 472 -6.12 -21.52 -13.80
CA ASN A 472 -7.37 -22.14 -14.26
C ASN A 472 -8.14 -21.25 -15.24
N ALA A 473 -7.91 -19.94 -15.24
CA ALA A 473 -8.67 -18.99 -16.06
C ALA A 473 -8.48 -19.28 -17.55
N LYS A 474 -9.59 -19.22 -18.27
CA LYS A 474 -9.62 -19.24 -19.73
C LYS A 474 -10.00 -17.85 -20.21
N ILE A 475 -9.20 -17.29 -21.08
CA ILE A 475 -9.36 -15.92 -21.59
C ILE A 475 -9.57 -15.98 -23.09
N THR A 476 -10.57 -15.26 -23.59
CA THR A 476 -10.85 -15.15 -25.00
C THR A 476 -10.75 -13.71 -25.47
N LEU A 477 -10.30 -13.52 -26.69
CA LEU A 477 -10.41 -12.24 -27.40
C LEU A 477 -11.86 -12.00 -27.82
N VAL A 478 -12.29 -10.75 -27.80
CA VAL A 478 -13.60 -10.33 -28.24
C VAL A 478 -13.51 -9.36 -29.44
N SER A 479 -14.49 -9.46 -30.33
CA SER A 479 -14.63 -8.51 -31.44
C SER A 479 -15.22 -7.19 -30.93
N SER A 480 -15.16 -6.13 -31.75
CA SER A 480 -15.82 -4.86 -31.45
C SER A 480 -17.33 -5.03 -31.24
N THR A 481 -17.98 -5.95 -31.98
CA THR A 481 -19.40 -6.27 -31.84
C THR A 481 -19.68 -6.94 -30.48
N SER A 482 -18.83 -7.89 -30.05
CA SER A 482 -18.98 -8.54 -28.75
C SER A 482 -18.78 -7.56 -27.57
N ILE A 483 -17.95 -6.54 -27.74
CA ILE A 483 -17.80 -5.49 -26.74
C ILE A 483 -19.10 -4.70 -26.56
N VAL A 484 -19.79 -4.37 -27.66
CA VAL A 484 -21.08 -3.68 -27.63
C VAL A 484 -22.18 -4.58 -27.03
N GLU A 485 -22.22 -5.87 -27.42
CA GLU A 485 -23.12 -6.87 -26.84
C GLU A 485 -22.94 -7.03 -25.32
N GLY A 486 -21.72 -6.84 -24.82
CA GLY A 486 -21.42 -6.93 -23.39
C GLY A 486 -22.01 -5.83 -22.51
N GLY A 487 -22.54 -4.75 -23.09
CA GLY A 487 -23.25 -3.68 -22.39
C GLY A 487 -24.76 -3.81 -22.46
N ALA A 488 -25.49 -3.04 -21.67
CA ALA A 488 -26.93 -2.90 -21.83
C ALA A 488 -27.23 -2.29 -23.19
N HIS A 489 -27.98 -2.99 -24.04
CA HIS A 489 -28.35 -2.56 -25.38
C HIS A 489 -29.84 -2.83 -25.63
N ASP A 490 -30.43 -2.11 -26.59
CA ASP A 490 -31.83 -2.22 -26.96
C ASP A 490 -32.84 -2.01 -25.80
N VAL A 491 -32.43 -1.27 -24.78
CA VAL A 491 -33.25 -0.92 -23.62
C VAL A 491 -33.05 0.56 -23.23
N ILE A 492 -34.07 1.15 -22.63
CA ILE A 492 -34.00 2.48 -22.03
C ILE A 492 -33.64 2.29 -20.57
N LEU A 493 -32.45 2.77 -20.17
CA LEU A 493 -31.98 2.72 -18.77
C LEU A 493 -32.82 3.70 -17.93
N LYS A 494 -33.32 3.24 -16.78
CA LYS A 494 -33.84 4.15 -15.76
C LYS A 494 -32.67 4.93 -15.18
N GLU A 495 -32.81 6.25 -15.05
CA GLU A 495 -31.82 7.06 -14.34
C GLU A 495 -31.63 6.48 -12.91
N GLN A 496 -30.43 6.16 -12.55
CA GLN A 496 -30.09 5.84 -11.17
C GLN A 496 -29.98 7.17 -10.43
N ASN A 497 -30.99 7.48 -9.59
CA ASN A 497 -31.00 8.64 -8.69
C ASN A 497 -29.88 8.54 -7.63
#